data_027f4bfebd0a02d71eefa3326b0952c2
#
_entry.id   027f4bfebd0a02d71eefa3326b0952c2
#
_cell.length_a   1.000
_cell.length_b   1.000
_cell.length_c   1.000
_cell.angle_alpha   90.00
_cell.angle_beta   90.00
_cell.angle_gamma   90.00
#
_symmetry.space_group_name_H-M   'P 1'
#
loop_
_entity.id
_entity.type
_entity.pdbx_description
1 polymer ?
#
loop_
_entity_poly.entity_id
_entity_poly.type
_entity_poly.pdbx_seq_one_letter_code
_entity_poly.pdbx_strand_id
1 'polypeptide(L)'
;MKKMKKFLLTALAALVTFSSCGGALADAELPYTTYNYDYWGYIVYTPAAYVPAGSITGASFQYNGQSLGAFKNPQDLCVAQDGTVYLADSGNNRIVLLSSDMTKVVRVITGFENHGVADTFQTPTGVAVASVHFCTHQ
;
A
#
# COMPACT_ATOMS: atom_id res chain seq x y z
N MET A 1 -23.58 48.53 26.36
CA MET A 1 -22.66 48.37 25.20
C MET A 1 -21.60 47.29 25.35
N LYS A 2 -21.22 46.79 26.54
CA LYS A 2 -20.22 45.72 26.72
C LYS A 2 -20.71 44.28 26.38
N LYS A 3 -22.03 44.02 26.48
CA LYS A 3 -22.59 42.67 26.24
C LYS A 3 -22.74 42.33 24.73
N MET A 4 -22.90 43.32 23.86
CA MET A 4 -23.03 43.11 22.41
C MET A 4 -21.70 42.73 21.73
N LYS A 5 -20.56 43.20 22.24
CA LYS A 5 -19.24 42.87 21.66
C LYS A 5 -18.82 41.40 21.87
N LYS A 6 -19.32 40.75 22.95
CA LYS A 6 -19.03 39.33 23.21
C LYS A 6 -19.86 38.40 22.32
N PHE A 7 -21.06 38.80 21.94
CA PHE A 7 -21.91 38.00 21.03
C PHE A 7 -21.43 38.03 19.57
N LEU A 8 -20.81 39.14 19.15
CA LEU A 8 -20.27 39.26 17.79
C LEU A 8 -18.99 38.41 17.63
N LEU A 9 -18.22 38.23 18.71
CA LEU A 9 -16.96 37.48 18.65
C LEU A 9 -17.21 35.96 18.64
N THR A 10 -18.29 35.50 19.29
CA THR A 10 -18.67 34.08 19.26
C THR A 10 -19.34 33.66 17.94
N ALA A 11 -20.07 34.57 17.29
CA ALA A 11 -20.66 34.32 15.99
C ALA A 11 -19.61 34.23 14.86
N LEU A 12 -18.48 34.96 14.96
CA LEU A 12 -17.42 34.93 13.99
C LEU A 12 -16.55 33.66 14.13
N ALA A 13 -16.42 33.10 15.33
CA ALA A 13 -15.68 31.86 15.57
C ALA A 13 -16.44 30.61 15.06
N ALA A 14 -17.77 30.66 14.99
CA ALA A 14 -18.59 29.54 14.49
C ALA A 14 -18.62 29.45 12.94
N LEU A 15 -18.21 30.50 12.23
CA LEU A 15 -18.25 30.53 10.76
C LEU A 15 -16.99 29.97 10.10
N VAL A 16 -15.93 29.69 10.87
CA VAL A 16 -14.63 29.23 10.33
C VAL A 16 -14.48 27.70 10.35
N THR A 17 -15.39 26.95 10.97
CA THR A 17 -15.25 25.50 11.11
C THR A 17 -16.02 24.66 10.08
N PHE A 18 -16.63 25.26 9.05
CA PHE A 18 -17.41 24.52 8.05
C PHE A 18 -16.79 24.51 6.64
N SER A 19 -15.50 24.75 6.52
CA SER A 19 -14.84 24.75 5.20
C SER A 19 -13.65 23.83 5.13
N SER A 20 -13.85 22.55 5.43
CA SER A 20 -12.88 21.54 5.04
C SER A 20 -13.46 20.13 5.08
N CYS A 21 -14.47 19.87 4.26
CA CYS A 21 -14.82 18.49 3.89
C CYS A 21 -15.36 18.47 2.47
N GLY A 22 -14.52 18.81 1.56
CA GLY A 22 -14.68 18.65 0.14
C GLY A 22 -13.31 18.28 -0.42
N GLY A 23 -12.79 17.14 -0.01
CA GLY A 23 -11.78 16.46 -0.79
C GLY A 23 -12.45 16.06 -2.08
N ALA A 24 -12.47 16.97 -3.07
CA ALA A 24 -12.62 16.58 -4.44
C ALA A 24 -11.51 15.54 -4.65
N LEU A 25 -11.91 14.28 -4.85
CA LEU A 25 -11.07 13.33 -5.56
C LEU A 25 -10.82 14.04 -6.89
N ALA A 26 -9.71 14.76 -6.98
CA ALA A 26 -9.23 15.24 -8.25
C ALA A 26 -9.13 13.97 -9.10
N ASP A 27 -9.95 13.83 -10.11
CA ASP A 27 -9.75 12.88 -11.17
C ASP A 27 -8.31 13.12 -11.62
N ALA A 28 -7.41 12.23 -11.20
CA ALA A 28 -6.01 12.35 -11.56
C ALA A 28 -5.96 12.12 -13.07
N GLU A 29 -5.96 13.23 -13.81
CA GLU A 29 -5.85 13.19 -15.25
C GLU A 29 -4.57 12.44 -15.59
N LEU A 30 -4.74 11.29 -16.23
CA LEU A 30 -3.61 10.44 -16.59
C LEU A 30 -2.69 11.20 -17.54
N PRO A 31 -1.38 11.18 -17.32
CA PRO A 31 -0.42 11.83 -18.22
C PRO A 31 -0.35 11.15 -19.60
N TYR A 32 -1.13 10.11 -19.83
CA TYR A 32 -1.18 9.35 -21.08
C TYR A 32 -2.59 8.81 -21.33
N THR A 33 -2.95 8.68 -22.60
CA THR A 33 -4.17 8.00 -23.03
C THR A 33 -3.84 6.57 -23.46
N THR A 34 -4.63 5.62 -22.97
CA THR A 34 -4.53 4.23 -23.41
C THR A 34 -5.45 3.99 -24.60
N TYR A 35 -4.95 3.28 -25.60
CA TYR A 35 -5.72 2.94 -26.79
C TYR A 35 -5.36 1.54 -27.29
N ASN A 36 -6.27 0.97 -28.04
CA ASN A 36 -6.08 -0.26 -28.78
C ASN A 36 -6.51 -0.03 -30.24
N TYR A 37 -6.25 -0.99 -31.11
CA TYR A 37 -6.74 -0.96 -32.48
C TYR A 37 -7.91 -1.93 -32.66
N ASP A 38 -8.93 -1.51 -33.40
CA ASP A 38 -9.99 -2.42 -33.80
C ASP A 38 -9.55 -3.35 -34.95
N TYR A 39 -10.48 -4.20 -35.41
CA TYR A 39 -10.19 -5.13 -36.51
C TYR A 39 -9.77 -4.44 -37.81
N TRP A 40 -10.19 -3.19 -38.03
CA TRP A 40 -9.87 -2.41 -39.22
C TRP A 40 -8.65 -1.50 -39.04
N GLY A 41 -7.99 -1.53 -37.89
CA GLY A 41 -6.82 -0.74 -37.58
C GLY A 41 -7.12 0.71 -37.13
N TYR A 42 -8.36 1.04 -36.76
CA TYR A 42 -8.70 2.33 -36.19
C TYR A 42 -8.41 2.34 -34.68
N ILE A 43 -8.00 3.51 -34.19
CA ILE A 43 -7.74 3.72 -32.75
C ILE A 43 -9.05 3.70 -31.98
N VAL A 44 -9.13 2.84 -30.98
CA VAL A 44 -10.21 2.80 -29.98
C VAL A 44 -9.63 3.12 -28.62
N TYR A 45 -10.09 4.22 -28.01
CA TYR A 45 -9.66 4.60 -26.68
C TYR A 45 -10.20 3.60 -25.64
N THR A 46 -9.30 3.12 -24.78
CA THR A 46 -9.65 2.21 -23.69
C THR A 46 -9.61 2.96 -22.36
N PRO A 47 -10.44 2.56 -21.37
CA PRO A 47 -10.31 3.10 -20.03
C PRO A 47 -8.91 2.82 -19.50
N ALA A 48 -8.31 3.81 -18.83
CA ALA A 48 -7.04 3.62 -18.18
C ALA A 48 -7.16 2.60 -17.06
N ALA A 49 -6.36 1.53 -17.12
CA ALA A 49 -6.46 0.42 -16.17
C ALA A 49 -5.93 0.80 -14.78
N TYR A 50 -4.81 1.53 -14.71
CA TYR A 50 -4.14 1.86 -13.44
C TYR A 50 -3.48 3.23 -13.48
N VAL A 51 -3.58 3.96 -12.37
CA VAL A 51 -2.90 5.24 -12.14
C VAL A 51 -1.87 5.05 -11.04
N PRO A 52 -0.63 5.55 -11.17
CA PRO A 52 0.29 5.59 -10.06
C PRO A 52 -0.28 6.44 -8.92
N ALA A 53 -0.62 5.81 -7.80
CA ALA A 53 -1.18 6.50 -6.63
C ALA A 53 -0.07 6.98 -5.66
N GLY A 54 1.11 6.38 -5.73
CA GLY A 54 2.24 6.71 -4.87
C GLY A 54 3.37 5.69 -4.96
N SER A 55 4.40 5.93 -4.18
CA SER A 55 5.52 5.00 -4.02
C SER A 55 5.81 4.77 -2.53
N ILE A 56 6.22 3.56 -2.20
CA ILE A 56 6.58 3.17 -0.84
C ILE A 56 8.05 2.77 -0.82
N THR A 57 8.79 3.32 0.14
CA THR A 57 10.18 2.95 0.40
C THR A 57 10.30 2.29 1.77
N GLY A 58 11.13 1.28 1.90
CA GLY A 58 11.33 0.60 3.18
C GLY A 58 11.83 1.51 4.31
N ALA A 59 12.47 2.64 3.96
CA ALA A 59 13.03 3.59 4.91
C ALA A 59 11.97 4.31 5.76
N SER A 60 10.72 4.40 5.28
CA SER A 60 9.61 5.02 6.02
C SER A 60 9.02 4.12 7.10
N PHE A 61 9.36 2.83 7.11
CA PHE A 61 8.81 1.86 8.03
C PHE A 61 9.67 1.63 9.26
N GLN A 62 8.99 1.29 10.34
CA GLN A 62 9.62 0.80 11.56
C GLN A 62 9.11 -0.62 11.87
N TYR A 63 10.00 -1.46 12.37
CA TYR A 63 9.69 -2.79 12.84
C TYR A 63 10.44 -3.05 14.15
N ASN A 64 9.72 -3.46 15.21
CA ASN A 64 10.27 -3.65 16.56
C ASN A 64 11.06 -2.43 17.10
N GLY A 65 10.58 -1.21 16.82
CA GLY A 65 11.20 0.03 17.28
C GLY A 65 12.47 0.46 16.53
N GLN A 66 12.83 -0.25 15.47
CA GLN A 66 13.96 0.08 14.61
C GLN A 66 13.49 0.40 13.18
N SER A 67 14.24 1.25 12.48
CA SER A 67 13.98 1.48 11.05
C SER A 67 14.15 0.19 10.26
N LEU A 68 13.19 -0.12 9.40
CA LEU A 68 13.28 -1.27 8.50
C LEU A 68 14.44 -1.16 7.50
N GLY A 69 14.85 0.08 7.19
CA GLY A 69 15.81 0.37 6.13
C GLY A 69 15.18 0.28 4.73
N ALA A 70 15.86 0.84 3.74
CA ALA A 70 15.36 0.86 2.37
C ALA A 70 15.22 -0.57 1.80
N PHE A 71 14.21 -0.77 0.95
CA PHE A 71 14.12 -1.98 0.13
C PHE A 71 15.28 -2.02 -0.86
N LYS A 72 15.83 -3.19 -1.08
CA LYS A 72 16.96 -3.40 -1.98
C LYS A 72 16.62 -4.47 -3.00
N ASN A 73 16.53 -4.06 -4.25
CA ASN A 73 16.23 -4.97 -5.36
C ASN A 73 15.01 -5.86 -5.08
N PRO A 74 13.82 -5.31 -4.78
CA PRO A 74 12.62 -6.11 -4.61
C PRO A 74 12.28 -6.82 -5.92
N GLN A 75 12.00 -8.13 -5.87
CA GLN A 75 11.81 -8.97 -7.06
C GLN A 75 10.36 -9.36 -7.28
N ASP A 76 9.59 -9.53 -6.20
CA ASP A 76 8.24 -10.05 -6.31
C ASP A 76 7.34 -9.51 -5.17
N LEU A 77 6.04 -9.49 -5.47
CA LEU A 77 5.00 -9.05 -4.54
C LEU A 77 3.77 -9.95 -4.70
N CYS A 78 3.24 -10.43 -3.58
CA CYS A 78 2.00 -11.19 -3.52
C CYS A 78 1.04 -10.57 -2.51
N VAL A 79 -0.24 -10.47 -2.87
CA VAL A 79 -1.31 -10.02 -1.97
C VAL A 79 -2.12 -11.23 -1.53
N ALA A 80 -2.17 -11.48 -0.23
CA ALA A 80 -2.96 -12.55 0.35
C ALA A 80 -4.47 -12.21 0.36
N GLN A 81 -5.29 -13.20 0.63
CA GLN A 81 -6.76 -13.05 0.64
C GLN A 81 -7.25 -12.06 1.72
N ASP A 82 -6.53 -11.91 2.81
CA ASP A 82 -6.81 -10.94 3.88
C ASP A 82 -6.30 -9.51 3.56
N GLY A 83 -5.71 -9.32 2.37
CA GLY A 83 -5.11 -8.07 1.93
C GLY A 83 -3.66 -7.86 2.39
N THR A 84 -3.09 -8.75 3.20
CA THR A 84 -1.68 -8.65 3.60
C THR A 84 -0.78 -8.73 2.37
N VAL A 85 0.16 -7.79 2.27
CA VAL A 85 1.09 -7.71 1.14
C VAL A 85 2.43 -8.32 1.53
N TYR A 86 2.86 -9.32 0.78
CA TYR A 86 4.15 -10.00 0.92
C TYR A 86 5.12 -9.47 -0.14
N LEU A 87 6.26 -8.98 0.28
CA LEU A 87 7.28 -8.41 -0.59
C LEU A 87 8.59 -9.18 -0.46
N ALA A 88 9.10 -9.72 -1.55
CA ALA A 88 10.42 -10.34 -1.62
C ALA A 88 11.49 -9.24 -1.76
N ASP A 89 12.09 -8.83 -0.65
CA ASP A 89 13.18 -7.86 -0.57
C ASP A 89 14.53 -8.58 -0.74
N SER A 90 14.79 -8.98 -1.98
CA SER A 90 15.83 -9.94 -2.37
C SER A 90 17.23 -9.50 -1.97
N GLY A 91 17.56 -8.24 -2.19
CA GLY A 91 18.87 -7.70 -1.87
C GLY A 91 19.16 -7.54 -0.36
N ASN A 92 18.11 -7.68 0.47
CA ASN A 92 18.21 -7.72 1.92
C ASN A 92 17.95 -9.13 2.51
N ASN A 93 17.82 -10.15 1.66
CA ASN A 93 17.60 -11.55 2.03
C ASN A 93 16.43 -11.76 3.00
N ARG A 94 15.29 -11.06 2.73
CA ARG A 94 14.14 -11.10 3.62
C ARG A 94 12.83 -11.03 2.84
N ILE A 95 11.74 -11.51 3.47
CA ILE A 95 10.37 -11.28 3.05
C ILE A 95 9.74 -10.29 4.04
N VAL A 96 9.16 -9.22 3.54
CA VAL A 96 8.48 -8.20 4.35
C VAL A 96 6.98 -8.34 4.17
N LEU A 97 6.25 -8.44 5.28
CA LEU A 97 4.80 -8.44 5.30
C LEU A 97 4.31 -7.05 5.68
N LEU A 98 3.53 -6.44 4.81
CA LEU A 98 2.89 -5.15 5.05
C LEU A 98 1.39 -5.34 5.29
N SER A 99 0.81 -4.43 6.06
CA SER A 99 -0.65 -4.35 6.20
C SER A 99 -1.34 -4.08 4.86
N SER A 100 -2.63 -4.38 4.76
CA SER A 100 -3.42 -4.19 3.54
C SER A 100 -3.45 -2.74 3.02
N ASP A 101 -3.32 -1.77 3.91
CA ASP A 101 -3.20 -0.35 3.60
C ASP A 101 -1.75 0.09 3.32
N MET A 102 -0.79 -0.84 3.40
CA MET A 102 0.65 -0.63 3.21
C MET A 102 1.25 0.47 4.12
N THR A 103 0.65 0.73 5.28
CA THR A 103 1.12 1.76 6.23
C THR A 103 2.05 1.19 7.31
N LYS A 104 2.00 -0.12 7.56
CA LYS A 104 2.73 -0.78 8.65
C LYS A 104 3.39 -2.06 8.20
N VAL A 105 4.54 -2.36 8.82
CA VAL A 105 5.16 -3.68 8.74
C VAL A 105 4.52 -4.59 9.78
N VAL A 106 3.89 -5.67 9.31
CA VAL A 106 3.29 -6.70 10.16
C VAL A 106 4.36 -7.67 10.65
N ARG A 107 5.25 -8.09 9.74
CA ARG A 107 6.30 -9.05 10.05
C ARG A 107 7.46 -8.94 9.05
N VAL A 108 8.65 -9.29 9.51
CA VAL A 108 9.82 -9.52 8.67
C VAL A 108 10.27 -10.96 8.86
N ILE A 109 10.43 -11.69 7.76
CA ILE A 109 10.89 -13.07 7.74
C ILE A 109 12.25 -13.08 7.08
N THR A 110 13.27 -13.53 7.81
CA THR A 110 14.66 -13.57 7.33
C THR A 110 15.17 -15.01 7.12
N GLY A 111 14.36 -15.98 7.53
CA GLY A 111 14.74 -17.39 7.43
C GLY A 111 13.57 -18.32 7.67
N PHE A 112 13.85 -19.59 7.62
CA PHE A 112 12.89 -20.69 7.77
C PHE A 112 13.57 -21.87 8.48
N GLU A 113 12.77 -22.85 8.88
CA GLU A 113 13.26 -24.09 9.43
C GLU A 113 13.20 -25.19 8.36
N ASN A 114 14.33 -25.83 8.12
CA ASN A 114 14.47 -26.93 7.17
C ASN A 114 14.86 -28.21 7.94
N HIS A 115 13.93 -29.15 8.07
CA HIS A 115 14.12 -30.42 8.78
C HIS A 115 14.69 -30.25 10.22
N GLY A 116 14.21 -29.24 10.94
CA GLY A 116 14.68 -28.94 12.31
C GLY A 116 15.96 -28.13 12.39
N VAL A 117 16.49 -27.68 11.24
CA VAL A 117 17.67 -26.81 11.17
C VAL A 117 17.24 -25.42 10.70
N ALA A 118 17.64 -24.39 11.44
CA ALA A 118 17.39 -23.00 11.03
C ALA A 118 18.24 -22.65 9.80
N ASP A 119 17.58 -22.10 8.78
CA ASP A 119 18.20 -21.64 7.55
C ASP A 119 17.75 -20.21 7.20
N THR A 120 18.48 -19.54 6.32
CA THR A 120 18.22 -18.15 5.96
C THR A 120 17.97 -18.02 4.46
N PHE A 121 17.17 -17.02 4.07
CA PHE A 121 16.98 -16.73 2.68
C PHE A 121 18.28 -16.24 2.00
N GLN A 122 18.50 -16.73 0.79
CA GLN A 122 19.55 -16.26 -0.10
C GLN A 122 18.88 -15.67 -1.34
N THR A 123 18.81 -14.34 -1.44
CA THR A 123 18.19 -13.62 -2.57
C THR A 123 16.82 -14.20 -2.99
N PRO A 124 15.78 -14.14 -2.13
CA PRO A 124 14.47 -14.67 -2.47
C PRO A 124 13.89 -13.90 -3.66
N THR A 125 13.58 -14.59 -4.76
CA THR A 125 13.13 -13.99 -6.02
C THR A 125 11.64 -14.10 -6.25
N GLY A 126 10.94 -14.90 -5.45
CA GLY A 126 9.50 -15.09 -5.55
C GLY A 126 8.85 -15.29 -4.21
N VAL A 127 7.59 -14.87 -4.08
CA VAL A 127 6.74 -15.10 -2.92
C VAL A 127 5.31 -15.45 -3.36
N ALA A 128 4.75 -16.51 -2.80
CA ALA A 128 3.38 -16.89 -3.03
C ALA A 128 2.72 -17.27 -1.70
N VAL A 129 1.44 -16.95 -1.57
CA VAL A 129 0.64 -17.28 -0.39
C VAL A 129 -0.49 -18.20 -0.84
N ALA A 130 -0.53 -19.42 -0.26
CA ALA A 130 -1.62 -20.36 -0.45
C ALA A 130 -2.56 -20.34 0.76
N SER A 131 -3.87 -20.24 0.53
CA SER A 131 -4.86 -20.52 1.56
C SER A 131 -5.04 -22.02 1.67
N VAL A 132 -4.60 -22.62 2.78
CA VAL A 132 -4.80 -24.05 3.04
C VAL A 132 -6.21 -24.21 3.61
N HIS A 133 -7.15 -24.69 2.79
CA HIS A 133 -8.44 -25.18 3.27
C HIS A 133 -8.24 -26.62 3.76
N PHE A 134 -8.19 -26.81 5.06
CA PHE A 134 -8.36 -28.15 5.60
C PHE A 134 -9.83 -28.56 5.50
N CYS A 135 -10.15 -29.43 4.56
CA CYS A 135 -11.43 -30.14 4.57
C CYS A 135 -11.36 -31.14 5.74
N THR A 136 -11.89 -30.77 6.90
CA THR A 136 -12.21 -31.74 7.94
C THR A 136 -13.45 -32.51 7.47
N HIS A 137 -13.28 -33.72 6.93
CA HIS A 137 -14.32 -34.68 6.82
C HIS A 137 -14.72 -35.12 8.22
N GLN A 138 -15.93 -34.77 8.66
CA GLN A 138 -16.66 -35.45 9.73
C GLN A 138 -17.35 -36.68 9.18
#